data_cabbb45ff02b3051108d588a038f7053
#
_entry.id   cabbb45ff02b3051108d588a038f7053
#
_cell.length_a   1.000
_cell.length_b   1.000
_cell.length_c   1.000
_cell.angle_alpha   90.00
_cell.angle_beta   90.00
_cell.angle_gamma   90.00
#
_symmetry.space_group_name_H-M   'P 1'
#
loop_
_entity.id
_entity.type
_entity.pdbx_description
1 polymer ?
#
loop_
_entity_poly.entity_id
_entity_poly.type
_entity_poly.pdbx_seq_one_letter_code
_entity_poly.pdbx_strand_id
1 'polypeptide(L)'
;MSVRVVVPAVLQPLAGGERVLVLDPPPRTVGDAMRAVRARFPGVYDRVITETAEVRPHVNLFVGEESIRERGGLDAPVPDGGDVYILPAVSGG
;
A
#
# COMPACT_ATOMS: atom_id res chain seq x y z
N MET A 1 17.05 1.76 -7.25
CA MET A 1 16.39 1.91 -6.49
C MET A 1 14.93 1.58 -6.62
N SER A 2 14.34 1.30 -5.51
CA SER A 2 12.99 0.76 -5.48
C SER A 2 12.30 1.07 -4.16
N VAL A 3 10.97 0.89 -4.17
CA VAL A 3 10.15 0.91 -2.97
C VAL A 3 9.48 -0.46 -2.90
N ARG A 4 9.36 -1.00 -1.71
CA ARG A 4 8.69 -2.28 -1.50
C ARG A 4 7.33 -2.06 -0.87
N VAL A 5 6.32 -2.75 -1.41
CA VAL A 5 4.99 -2.77 -0.81
C VAL A 5 4.79 -4.14 -0.19
N VAL A 6 4.59 -4.17 1.12
CA VAL A 6 4.42 -5.42 1.86
C VAL A 6 2.94 -5.76 1.91
N VAL A 7 2.59 -6.90 1.33
CA VAL A 7 1.21 -7.34 1.15
C VAL A 7 0.83 -8.30 2.28
N PRO A 8 -0.25 -8.02 3.02
CA PRO A 8 -0.67 -8.92 4.09
C PRO A 8 -1.19 -10.25 3.53
N ALA A 9 -1.13 -11.28 4.36
CA ALA A 9 -1.48 -12.64 3.95
C ALA A 9 -2.85 -12.71 3.28
N VAL A 10 -3.82 -11.99 3.81
CA VAL A 10 -5.20 -12.02 3.31
C VAL A 10 -5.31 -11.49 1.88
N LEU A 11 -4.40 -10.63 1.45
CA LEU A 11 -4.42 -10.05 0.11
C LEU A 11 -3.43 -10.72 -0.85
N GLN A 12 -2.57 -11.58 -0.37
CA GLN A 12 -1.56 -12.23 -1.23
C GLN A 12 -2.17 -12.99 -2.40
N PRO A 13 -3.30 -13.69 -2.25
CA PRO A 13 -3.93 -14.34 -3.42
C PRO A 13 -4.28 -13.36 -4.54
N LEU A 14 -4.56 -12.10 -4.19
CA LEU A 14 -4.86 -11.06 -5.18
C LEU A 14 -3.59 -10.44 -5.78
N ALA A 15 -2.45 -10.74 -5.20
CA ALA A 15 -1.14 -10.26 -5.65
C ALA A 15 -0.31 -11.38 -6.29
N GLY A 16 -0.97 -12.36 -6.87
CA GLY A 16 -0.26 -13.48 -7.49
C GLY A 16 0.52 -14.33 -6.48
N GLY A 17 0.12 -14.28 -5.21
CA GLY A 17 0.82 -14.97 -4.14
C GLY A 17 2.03 -14.21 -3.59
N GLU A 18 2.31 -13.03 -4.10
CA GLU A 18 3.47 -12.24 -3.69
C GLU A 18 3.27 -11.64 -2.30
N ARG A 19 4.32 -11.68 -1.50
CA ARG A 19 4.35 -11.05 -0.17
C ARG A 19 4.87 -9.64 -0.22
N VAL A 20 5.75 -9.36 -1.17
CA VAL A 20 6.39 -8.06 -1.34
C VAL A 20 6.36 -7.72 -2.82
N LEU A 21 5.86 -6.53 -3.13
CA LEU A 21 5.87 -6.01 -4.49
C LEU A 21 6.98 -4.98 -4.58
N VAL A 22 7.91 -5.19 -5.49
CA VAL A 22 9.02 -4.25 -5.71
C VAL A 22 8.61 -3.28 -6.80
N LEU A 23 8.65 -1.99 -6.49
CA LEU A 23 8.29 -0.92 -7.41
C LEU A 23 9.55 -0.19 -7.84
N ASP A 24 9.86 -0.27 -9.13
CA ASP A 24 11.02 0.35 -9.75
C ASP A 24 10.59 0.90 -11.12
N PRO A 25 10.70 2.20 -11.38
CA PRO A 25 11.32 3.22 -10.52
C PRO A 25 10.51 3.47 -9.24
N PRO A 26 11.16 4.00 -8.18
CA PRO A 26 10.48 4.18 -6.91
C PRO A 26 9.41 5.26 -6.99
N PRO A 27 8.19 4.98 -6.51
CA PRO A 27 7.17 6.01 -6.39
C PRO A 27 7.58 7.05 -5.32
N ARG A 28 7.11 8.27 -5.47
CA ARG A 28 7.44 9.34 -4.53
C ARG A 28 6.50 9.43 -3.36
N THR A 29 5.25 9.02 -3.56
CA THR A 29 4.22 9.08 -2.52
C THR A 29 3.54 7.74 -2.39
N VAL A 30 2.82 7.57 -1.27
CA VAL A 30 2.02 6.37 -1.06
C VAL A 30 0.95 6.24 -2.14
N GLY A 31 0.33 7.36 -2.55
CA GLY A 31 -0.64 7.34 -3.64
C GLY A 31 -0.05 6.82 -4.94
N ASP A 32 1.16 7.26 -5.27
CA ASP A 32 1.86 6.78 -6.46
C ASP A 32 2.19 5.29 -6.34
N ALA A 33 2.57 4.84 -5.14
CA ALA A 33 2.83 3.43 -4.90
C ALA A 33 1.56 2.61 -5.11
N MET A 34 0.42 3.10 -4.63
CA MET A 34 -0.85 2.40 -4.81
C MET A 34 -1.26 2.36 -6.27
N ARG A 35 -1.03 3.42 -7.04
CA ARG A 35 -1.31 3.40 -8.48
C ARG A 35 -0.44 2.39 -9.22
N ALA A 36 0.82 2.25 -8.81
CA ALA A 36 1.70 1.23 -9.38
C ALA A 36 1.20 -0.19 -9.05
N VAL A 37 0.71 -0.39 -7.83
CA VAL A 37 0.10 -1.65 -7.42
C VAL A 37 -1.13 -1.94 -8.27
N ARG A 38 -1.98 -0.93 -8.51
CA ARG A 38 -3.17 -1.07 -9.34
C ARG A 38 -2.84 -1.54 -10.75
N ALA A 39 -1.76 -1.03 -11.32
CA ALA A 39 -1.35 -1.41 -12.67
C ALA A 39 -0.98 -2.89 -12.76
N ARG A 40 -0.47 -3.47 -11.69
CA ARG A 40 -0.04 -4.88 -11.65
C ARG A 40 -1.13 -5.79 -11.09
N PHE A 41 -1.79 -5.35 -10.02
CA PHE A 41 -2.76 -6.16 -9.30
C PHE A 41 -3.94 -5.30 -8.88
N PRO A 42 -4.87 -5.02 -9.79
CA PRO A 42 -6.01 -4.16 -9.47
C PRO A 42 -6.86 -4.67 -8.31
N GLY A 43 -6.90 -5.98 -8.11
CA GLY A 43 -7.64 -6.56 -6.98
C GLY A 43 -7.08 -6.15 -5.62
N VAL A 44 -5.76 -6.01 -5.51
CA VAL A 44 -5.14 -5.52 -4.28
C VAL A 44 -5.53 -4.06 -4.06
N TYR A 45 -5.41 -3.25 -5.10
CA TYR A 45 -5.76 -1.84 -5.03
C TYR A 45 -7.21 -1.66 -4.57
N ASP A 46 -8.14 -2.42 -5.15
CA ASP A 46 -9.57 -2.29 -4.82
C ASP A 46 -9.89 -2.64 -3.37
N ARG A 47 -9.07 -3.49 -2.75
CA ARG A 47 -9.25 -3.85 -1.35
C ARG A 47 -8.68 -2.82 -0.39
N VAL A 48 -7.80 -1.96 -0.88
CA VAL A 48 -7.11 -0.95 -0.06
C VAL A 48 -7.71 0.43 -0.27
N ILE A 49 -8.05 0.77 -1.49
CA ILE A 49 -8.48 2.11 -1.89
C ILE A 49 -9.93 2.07 -2.36
N THR A 50 -10.71 3.07 -1.96
CA THR A 50 -12.11 3.19 -2.38
C THR A 50 -12.22 3.74 -3.80
N GLU A 51 -13.44 3.73 -4.33
CA GLU A 51 -13.73 4.30 -5.64
C GLU A 51 -13.47 5.81 -5.69
N THR A 52 -13.48 6.47 -4.54
CA THR A 52 -13.20 7.90 -4.45
C THR A 52 -11.73 8.18 -4.11
N ALA A 53 -10.87 7.20 -4.34
CA ALA A 53 -9.41 7.32 -4.14
C ALA A 53 -9.02 7.63 -2.69
N GLU A 54 -9.72 7.02 -1.75
CA GLU A 54 -9.43 7.15 -0.33
C GLU A 54 -9.07 5.79 0.24
N VAL A 55 -8.26 5.78 1.29
CA VAL A 55 -7.95 4.52 1.99
C VAL A 55 -9.21 4.03 2.70
N ARG A 56 -9.51 2.75 2.52
CA ARG A 56 -10.69 2.16 3.16
C ARG A 56 -10.60 2.24 4.67
N PRO A 57 -11.72 2.41 5.39
CA PRO A 57 -11.70 2.57 6.84
C PRO A 57 -11.04 1.40 7.60
N HIS A 58 -11.06 0.22 7.01
CA HIS A 58 -10.54 -0.99 7.64
C HIS A 58 -9.08 -1.27 7.30
N VAL A 59 -8.45 -0.34 6.60
CA VAL A 59 -7.08 -0.52 6.14
C VAL A 59 -6.20 0.57 6.70
N ASN A 60 -5.02 0.20 7.15
CA ASN A 60 -3.99 1.14 7.56
C ASN A 60 -2.79 0.98 6.64
N LEU A 61 -2.25 2.11 6.21
CA LEU A 61 -1.02 2.12 5.43
C LEU A 61 0.07 2.79 6.24
N PHE A 62 1.25 2.19 6.21
CA PHE A 62 2.41 2.70 6.92
C PHE A 62 3.58 2.89 5.96
N VAL A 63 4.36 3.92 6.19
CA VAL A 63 5.67 4.08 5.57
C VAL A 63 6.68 3.81 6.68
N GLY A 64 7.37 2.70 6.58
CA GLY A 64 8.19 2.25 7.70
C GLY A 64 7.32 2.01 8.92
N GLU A 65 7.58 2.74 10.00
CA GLU A 65 6.82 2.60 11.24
C GLU A 65 5.75 3.67 11.43
N GLU A 66 5.59 4.58 10.48
CA GLU A 66 4.67 5.70 10.62
C GLU A 66 3.40 5.50 9.82
N SER A 67 2.26 5.70 10.48
CA SER A 67 0.96 5.71 9.79
C SER A 67 0.88 6.90 8.84
N ILE A 68 0.36 6.67 7.65
CA ILE A 68 0.21 7.77 6.69
C ILE A 68 -0.81 8.81 7.14
N ARG A 69 -1.71 8.45 8.06
CA ARG A 69 -2.68 9.40 8.61
C ARG A 69 -2.01 10.59 9.28
N GLU A 70 -0.81 10.36 9.80
CA GLU A 70 -0.02 11.39 10.47
C GLU A 70 0.95 12.10 9.52
N ARG A 71 0.97 11.66 8.24
CA ARG A 71 1.94 12.15 7.26
C ARG A 71 1.29 12.71 6.00
N GLY A 72 0.01 13.02 6.04
CA GLY A 72 -0.70 13.60 4.90
C GLY A 72 -1.46 12.60 4.06
N GLY A 73 -1.72 11.41 4.58
CA GLY A 73 -2.49 10.40 3.86
C GLY A 73 -1.77 9.88 2.63
N LEU A 74 -2.46 9.80 1.51
CA LEU A 74 -1.87 9.29 0.26
C LEU A 74 -0.78 10.20 -0.30
N ASP A 75 -0.70 11.44 0.17
CA ASP A 75 0.39 12.34 -0.23
C ASP A 75 1.65 12.13 0.59
N ALA A 76 1.62 11.21 1.56
CA ALA A 76 2.78 10.92 2.38
C ALA A 76 3.96 10.51 1.50
N PRO A 77 5.15 11.10 1.71
CA PRO A 77 6.32 10.75 0.92
C PRO A 77 6.85 9.38 1.27
N VAL A 78 7.37 8.69 0.27
CA VAL A 78 8.05 7.41 0.47
C VAL A 78 9.50 7.57 0.05
N PRO A 79 10.45 7.37 0.96
CA PRO A 79 11.85 7.47 0.58
C PRO A 79 12.25 6.31 -0.33
N ASP A 80 13.20 6.57 -1.23
CA ASP A 80 13.79 5.52 -2.05
C ASP A 80 14.40 4.46 -1.12
N GLY A 81 14.12 3.21 -1.39
CA GLY A 81 14.52 2.11 -0.52
C GLY A 81 13.57 1.87 0.63
N GLY A 82 12.50 2.66 0.73
CA GLY A 82 11.53 2.52 1.81
C GLY A 82 10.52 1.41 1.58
N ASP A 83 9.74 1.15 2.61
CA ASP A 83 8.72 0.12 2.60
C ASP A 83 7.35 0.72 2.90
N VAL A 84 6.36 0.31 2.13
CA VAL A 84 4.96 0.63 2.39
C VAL A 84 4.29 -0.64 2.87
N TYR A 85 3.69 -0.58 4.05
CA TYR A 85 2.99 -1.72 4.63
C TYR A 85 1.48 -1.53 4.50
N ILE A 86 0.81 -2.57 4.00
CA ILE A 86 -0.65 -2.62 3.98
C ILE A 86 -1.06 -3.47 5.17
N LEU A 87 -1.74 -2.87 6.13
CA LEU A 87 -2.20 -3.57 7.32
C LEU A 87 -3.71 -3.51 7.40
N PRO A 88 -4.40 -4.63 7.15
CA PRO A 88 -5.84 -4.64 7.34
C PRO A 88 -6.14 -4.50 8.83
N ALA A 89 -7.17 -3.74 9.16
CA ALA A 89 -7.61 -3.68 10.53
C ALA A 89 -8.11 -5.07 10.91
N VAL A 90 -7.59 -5.58 12.01
CA VAL A 90 -8.16 -6.78 12.60
C VAL A 90 -9.54 -6.36 13.07
N SER A 91 -10.58 -6.83 12.40
CA SER A 91 -11.90 -6.64 12.95
C SER A 91 -11.87 -7.32 14.31
N GLY A 92 -11.91 -6.53 15.34
CA GLY A 92 -11.86 -7.04 16.71
C GLY A 92 -13.06 -7.89 17.01
N GLY A 93 -13.47 -8.22 15.94
CA GLY A 93 -14.51 -9.20 16.17
C GLY A 93 -13.85 -9.85 17.03
#